data_f3441a5c46af0e0cf62ca54aad38952b
#
_entry.id   f3441a5c46af0e0cf62ca54aad38952b
#
_cell.length_a   1.000
_cell.length_b   1.000
_cell.length_c   1.000
_cell.angle_alpha   90.00
_cell.angle_beta   90.00
_cell.angle_gamma   90.00
#
_symmetry.space_group_name_H-M   'P 1'
#
loop_
_entity.id
_entity.type
_entity.pdbx_description
1 polymer ?
#
loop_
_entity_poly.entity_id
_entity_poly.type
_entity_poly.pdbx_seq_one_letter_code
_entity_poly.pdbx_strand_id
1 'polypeptide(L)'
;MKIKTSKLILNKKILENENILLIQDLDGVCIPLVKDPLTRKLDKDYILAAKLLKNEFCVLTCGEHEGERGVNRIIERSLNSIYEPKEKGLYLPGLAACGVEFQDNKGNISFEGISQKELKFLSKVPSLINTRFKNIIKRLFPNMEQKTIDYHSSISICRTKFSPTINFNSLFEIVRNDWEKRVIIQKELHS
;
A
#
# COMPACT_ATOMS: atom_id res chain seq x y z
N MET A 1 13.32 -14.02 26.06
CA MET A 1 14.24 -13.10 26.75
C MET A 1 14.77 -11.95 25.88
N LYS A 2 15.14 -12.15 24.62
CA LYS A 2 15.67 -11.10 23.71
C LYS A 2 14.73 -9.90 23.45
N ILE A 3 13.42 -10.12 23.31
CA ILE A 3 12.44 -9.04 22.97
C ILE A 3 12.28 -8.02 24.11
N LYS A 4 12.23 -8.46 25.37
CA LYS A 4 12.14 -7.55 26.53
C LYS A 4 13.36 -6.64 26.67
N THR A 5 14.54 -7.17 26.39
CA THR A 5 15.80 -6.41 26.46
C THR A 5 15.89 -5.36 25.36
N SER A 6 15.48 -5.71 24.12
CA SER A 6 15.44 -4.75 23.00
C SER A 6 14.45 -3.60 23.25
N LYS A 7 13.28 -3.89 23.80
CA LYS A 7 12.28 -2.86 24.17
C LYS A 7 12.78 -1.90 25.25
N LEU A 8 13.50 -2.42 26.25
CA LEU A 8 14.11 -1.58 27.30
C LEU A 8 15.22 -0.68 26.75
N ILE A 9 16.07 -1.19 25.87
CA ILE A 9 17.15 -0.41 25.23
C ILE A 9 16.55 0.70 24.34
N LEU A 10 15.50 0.39 23.57
CA LEU A 10 14.82 1.37 22.73
C LEU A 10 14.17 2.46 23.57
N ASN A 11 13.41 2.10 24.59
CA ASN A 11 12.78 3.07 25.49
C ASN A 11 13.81 3.98 26.15
N LYS A 12 14.96 3.43 26.60
CA LYS A 12 16.04 4.22 27.20
C LYS A 12 16.62 5.22 26.19
N LYS A 13 16.90 4.79 24.94
CA LYS A 13 17.38 5.68 23.87
C LYS A 13 16.40 6.79 23.53
N ILE A 14 15.10 6.49 23.52
CA ILE A 14 14.03 7.48 23.28
C ILE A 14 14.00 8.52 24.39
N LEU A 15 14.13 8.09 25.65
CA LEU A 15 14.10 9.00 26.79
C LEU A 15 15.37 9.86 26.96
N GLU A 16 16.50 9.41 26.43
CA GLU A 16 17.79 10.09 26.55
C GLU A 16 18.09 11.06 25.40
N ASN A 17 17.27 11.13 24.35
CA ASN A 17 17.50 11.98 23.19
C ASN A 17 16.35 12.97 22.99
N GLU A 18 16.68 14.24 22.90
CA GLU A 18 15.71 15.33 22.68
C GLU A 18 15.30 15.52 21.23
N ASN A 19 16.06 14.98 20.27
CA ASN A 19 15.83 15.12 18.83
C ASN A 19 15.69 13.74 18.17
N ILE A 20 14.51 13.12 18.32
CA ILE A 20 14.19 11.84 17.71
C ILE A 20 13.14 12.04 16.62
N LEU A 21 13.37 11.49 15.45
CA LEU A 21 12.35 11.28 14.42
C LEU A 21 12.00 9.79 14.36
N LEU A 22 10.76 9.46 14.67
CA LEU A 22 10.22 8.11 14.50
C LEU A 22 9.71 7.94 13.07
N ILE A 23 10.40 7.13 12.28
CA ILE A 23 9.98 6.76 10.93
C ILE A 23 9.34 5.36 11.00
N GLN A 24 8.07 5.27 10.62
CA GLN A 24 7.27 4.06 10.77
C GLN A 24 6.85 3.50 9.42
N ASP A 25 7.21 2.22 9.16
CA ASP A 25 6.59 1.43 8.09
C ASP A 25 5.19 0.96 8.52
N LEU A 26 4.27 0.84 7.59
CA LEU A 26 2.86 0.56 7.88
C LEU A 26 2.47 -0.89 7.55
N ASP A 27 2.73 -1.35 6.35
CA ASP A 27 2.23 -2.64 5.88
C ASP A 27 2.94 -3.82 6.57
N GLY A 28 2.19 -4.64 7.28
CA GLY A 28 2.74 -5.76 8.05
C GLY A 28 3.34 -5.37 9.40
N VAL A 29 3.39 -4.08 9.75
CA VAL A 29 3.90 -3.56 11.02
C VAL A 29 2.76 -3.01 11.87
N CYS A 30 2.09 -1.96 11.40
CA CYS A 30 0.95 -1.33 12.09
C CYS A 30 -0.38 -1.68 11.43
N ILE A 31 -0.35 -1.99 10.13
CA ILE A 31 -1.50 -2.42 9.35
C ILE A 31 -1.33 -3.90 9.02
N PRO A 32 -2.28 -4.77 9.38
CA PRO A 32 -2.17 -6.19 9.12
C PRO A 32 -2.20 -6.49 7.62
N LEU A 33 -1.42 -7.49 7.20
CA LEU A 33 -1.50 -8.06 5.86
C LEU A 33 -2.75 -8.93 5.78
N VAL A 34 -3.71 -8.54 4.96
CA VAL A 34 -5.00 -9.23 4.79
C VAL A 34 -5.23 -9.58 3.32
N LYS A 35 -6.09 -10.58 3.06
CA LYS A 35 -6.44 -10.98 1.68
C LYS A 35 -7.13 -9.88 0.90
N ASP A 36 -8.08 -9.18 1.53
CA ASP A 36 -8.78 -8.03 0.95
C ASP A 36 -8.25 -6.73 1.56
N PRO A 37 -7.47 -5.94 0.81
CA PRO A 37 -6.94 -4.66 1.28
C PRO A 37 -7.99 -3.65 1.72
N LEU A 38 -9.23 -3.78 1.23
CA LEU A 38 -10.34 -2.89 1.60
C LEU A 38 -10.85 -3.13 3.02
N THR A 39 -10.49 -4.26 3.63
CA THR A 39 -10.86 -4.58 5.02
C THR A 39 -9.84 -4.13 6.05
N ARG A 40 -8.73 -3.54 5.62
CA ARG A 40 -7.67 -3.05 6.51
C ARG A 40 -8.21 -2.00 7.48
N LYS A 41 -7.75 -2.09 8.72
CA LYS A 41 -8.00 -1.11 9.77
C LYS A 41 -6.70 -0.82 10.51
N LEU A 42 -6.62 0.39 11.05
CA LEU A 42 -5.55 0.82 11.94
C LEU A 42 -6.15 1.03 13.34
N ASP A 43 -5.40 0.72 14.36
CA ASP A 43 -5.86 0.95 15.75
C ASP A 43 -6.08 2.44 15.97
N LYS A 44 -7.20 2.79 16.62
CA LYS A 44 -7.54 4.19 16.97
C LYS A 44 -6.53 4.78 17.93
N ASP A 45 -6.08 4.00 18.90
CA ASP A 45 -5.10 4.46 19.88
C ASP A 45 -3.75 4.74 19.23
N TYR A 46 -3.38 3.95 18.19
CA TYR A 46 -2.20 4.22 17.39
C TYR A 46 -2.31 5.55 16.64
N ILE A 47 -3.46 5.84 16.01
CA ILE A 47 -3.69 7.11 15.29
C ILE A 47 -3.56 8.29 16.25
N LEU A 48 -4.14 8.18 17.45
CA LEU A 48 -4.07 9.22 18.47
C LEU A 48 -2.65 9.39 19.04
N ALA A 49 -1.94 8.31 19.26
CA ALA A 49 -0.55 8.34 19.71
C ALA A 49 0.38 8.98 18.67
N ALA A 50 0.21 8.66 17.38
CA ALA A 50 0.97 9.27 16.30
C ALA A 50 0.77 10.81 16.26
N LYS A 51 -0.46 11.28 16.47
CA LYS A 51 -0.76 12.71 16.57
C LYS A 51 -0.02 13.40 17.73
N LEU A 52 0.12 12.73 18.88
CA LEU A 52 0.82 13.31 20.04
C LEU A 52 2.31 13.53 19.78
N LEU A 53 2.92 12.74 18.91
CA LEU A 53 4.34 12.87 18.54
C LEU A 53 4.63 14.06 17.61
N LYS A 54 3.61 14.72 17.09
CA LYS A 54 3.73 15.92 16.25
C LYS A 54 4.79 15.77 15.13
N ASN A 55 5.83 16.61 15.16
CA ASN A 55 6.91 16.65 14.15
C ASN A 55 7.97 15.56 14.35
N GLU A 56 7.84 14.76 15.40
CA GLU A 56 8.77 13.66 15.73
C GLU A 56 8.33 12.33 15.13
N PHE A 57 7.26 12.33 14.34
CA PHE A 57 6.69 11.13 13.73
C PHE A 57 6.42 11.33 12.24
N CYS A 58 6.81 10.35 11.44
CA CYS A 58 6.37 10.23 10.06
C CYS A 58 6.26 8.77 9.62
N VAL A 59 5.45 8.53 8.61
CA VAL A 59 5.36 7.23 7.95
C VAL A 59 6.22 7.19 6.69
N LEU A 60 6.71 5.99 6.37
CA LEU A 60 7.38 5.68 5.11
C LEU A 60 6.77 4.38 4.58
N THR A 61 6.00 4.47 3.48
CA THR A 61 5.31 3.30 2.91
C THR A 61 5.37 3.28 1.39
N CYS A 62 5.34 2.08 0.81
CA CYS A 62 5.20 1.90 -0.63
C CYS A 62 3.76 2.08 -1.12
N GLY A 63 2.77 1.98 -0.23
CA GLY A 63 1.37 2.33 -0.53
C GLY A 63 1.19 3.82 -0.77
N GLU A 64 0.03 4.23 -1.25
CA GLU A 64 -0.35 5.63 -1.43
C GLU A 64 -1.11 6.17 -0.21
N HIS A 65 -1.07 7.48 0.03
CA HIS A 65 -1.93 8.11 1.02
C HIS A 65 -3.38 8.15 0.53
N GLU A 66 -3.61 8.55 -0.70
CA GLU A 66 -4.94 8.62 -1.33
C GLU A 66 -5.32 7.32 -2.04
N GLY A 67 -6.56 7.31 -2.56
CA GLY A 67 -7.09 6.17 -3.29
C GLY A 67 -7.87 5.20 -2.40
N GLU A 68 -8.57 4.28 -3.02
CA GLU A 68 -9.47 3.34 -2.35
C GLU A 68 -8.76 2.43 -1.33
N ARG A 69 -7.50 2.09 -1.62
CA ARG A 69 -6.62 1.27 -0.78
C ARG A 69 -5.61 2.10 0.00
N GLY A 70 -5.68 3.44 -0.10
CA GLY A 70 -4.75 4.37 0.51
C GLY A 70 -4.83 4.40 2.04
N VAL A 71 -3.76 4.89 2.65
CA VAL A 71 -3.64 5.02 4.12
C VAL A 71 -4.76 5.87 4.69
N ASN A 72 -5.16 6.95 4.00
CA ASN A 72 -6.22 7.85 4.43
C ASN A 72 -7.57 7.12 4.56
N ARG A 73 -7.90 6.24 3.60
CA ARG A 73 -9.12 5.43 3.65
C ARG A 73 -9.11 4.41 4.78
N ILE A 74 -7.94 3.92 5.16
CA ILE A 74 -7.80 3.01 6.30
C ILE A 74 -8.09 3.79 7.59
N ILE A 75 -7.56 5.01 7.74
CA ILE A 75 -7.78 5.88 8.90
C ILE A 75 -9.26 6.28 9.00
N GLU A 76 -9.87 6.75 7.91
CA GLU A 76 -11.26 7.13 7.84
C GLU A 76 -12.20 5.99 8.26
N ARG A 77 -11.94 4.76 7.77
CA ARG A 77 -12.69 3.56 8.18
C ARG A 77 -12.47 3.19 9.64
N SER A 78 -11.25 3.35 10.12
CA SER A 78 -10.93 3.06 11.53
C SER A 78 -11.63 4.00 12.50
N LEU A 79 -11.79 5.26 12.10
CA LEU A 79 -12.47 6.30 12.89
C LEU A 79 -13.98 6.35 12.61
N ASN A 80 -14.48 5.63 11.60
CA ASN A 80 -15.85 5.73 11.08
C ASN A 80 -16.24 7.16 10.69
N SER A 81 -15.30 7.95 10.17
CA SER A 81 -15.51 9.34 9.77
C SER A 81 -14.54 9.72 8.65
N ILE A 82 -15.06 10.42 7.63
CA ILE A 82 -14.28 10.99 6.53
C ILE A 82 -13.85 12.44 6.82
N TYR A 83 -14.48 13.09 7.79
CA TYR A 83 -14.23 14.51 8.12
C TYR A 83 -13.29 14.66 9.32
N GLU A 84 -13.47 13.85 10.36
CA GLU A 84 -12.72 13.93 11.60
C GLU A 84 -11.20 13.89 11.43
N PRO A 85 -10.64 13.01 10.55
CA PRO A 85 -9.19 12.98 10.35
C PRO A 85 -8.62 14.32 9.89
N LYS A 86 -9.31 14.98 8.95
CA LYS A 86 -8.88 16.27 8.41
C LYS A 86 -9.01 17.40 9.42
N GLU A 87 -10.17 17.49 10.06
CA GLU A 87 -10.46 18.54 11.05
C GLU A 87 -9.52 18.48 12.25
N LYS A 88 -9.25 17.27 12.73
CA LYS A 88 -8.44 17.06 13.92
C LYS A 88 -6.95 16.80 13.63
N GLY A 89 -6.53 16.80 12.35
CA GLY A 89 -5.14 16.49 11.98
C GLY A 89 -4.73 15.09 12.40
N LEU A 90 -5.52 14.07 12.04
CA LEU A 90 -5.33 12.67 12.41
C LEU A 90 -4.80 11.81 11.24
N TYR A 91 -4.58 12.39 10.07
CA TYR A 91 -3.85 11.68 9.03
C TYR A 91 -2.39 11.50 9.43
N LEU A 92 -1.80 10.39 9.02
CA LEU A 92 -0.39 10.10 9.31
C LEU A 92 0.50 10.87 8.35
N PRO A 93 1.34 11.81 8.83
CA PRO A 93 2.24 12.56 7.97
C PRO A 93 3.39 11.69 7.48
N GLY A 94 3.95 11.98 6.33
CA GLY A 94 5.14 11.31 5.83
C GLY A 94 5.11 10.98 4.35
N LEU A 95 5.97 10.04 3.95
CA LEU A 95 6.20 9.67 2.57
C LEU A 95 5.45 8.37 2.22
N ALA A 96 4.76 8.40 1.09
CA ALA A 96 4.07 7.28 0.49
C ALA A 96 4.45 7.11 -0.99
N ALA A 97 3.85 6.13 -1.66
CA ALA A 97 4.14 5.83 -3.06
C ALA A 97 5.64 5.69 -3.34
N CYS A 98 6.34 4.91 -2.50
CA CYS A 98 7.80 4.74 -2.58
C CYS A 98 8.59 6.05 -2.49
N GLY A 99 8.08 7.04 -1.75
CA GLY A 99 8.75 8.32 -1.49
C GLY A 99 8.38 9.46 -2.44
N VAL A 100 7.47 9.24 -3.39
CA VAL A 100 7.04 10.28 -4.34
C VAL A 100 5.98 11.21 -3.74
N GLU A 101 5.16 10.70 -2.85
CA GLU A 101 4.02 11.39 -2.28
C GLU A 101 4.32 11.79 -0.84
N PHE A 102 4.30 13.07 -0.53
CA PHE A 102 4.40 13.60 0.84
C PHE A 102 3.04 14.08 1.31
N GLN A 103 2.69 13.78 2.55
CA GLN A 103 1.46 14.21 3.19
C GLN A 103 1.73 14.86 4.54
N ASP A 104 0.98 15.91 4.87
CA ASP A 104 0.89 16.46 6.22
C ASP A 104 -0.21 15.78 7.05
N ASN A 105 -0.31 16.15 8.33
CA ASN A 105 -1.31 15.58 9.25
C ASN A 105 -2.76 15.99 8.96
N LYS A 106 -2.99 16.94 8.06
CA LYS A 106 -4.32 17.36 7.59
C LYS A 106 -4.73 16.68 6.29
N GLY A 107 -3.86 15.82 5.74
CA GLY A 107 -4.11 15.13 4.47
C GLY A 107 -3.84 16.00 3.25
N ASN A 108 -3.10 17.10 3.38
CA ASN A 108 -2.65 17.85 2.23
C ASN A 108 -1.47 17.11 1.60
N ILE A 109 -1.63 16.74 0.34
CA ILE A 109 -0.65 15.95 -0.39
C ILE A 109 0.11 16.83 -1.37
N SER A 110 1.42 16.67 -1.37
CA SER A 110 2.33 17.22 -2.37
C SER A 110 3.17 16.09 -2.97
N PHE A 111 3.63 16.30 -4.18
CA PHE A 111 4.55 15.38 -4.86
C PHE A 111 5.53 16.19 -5.71
N GLU A 112 6.79 15.83 -5.61
CA GLU A 112 7.88 16.48 -6.32
C GLU A 112 8.64 15.47 -7.17
N GLY A 113 9.37 15.96 -8.16
CA GLY A 113 10.25 15.14 -8.99
C GLY A 113 9.55 14.29 -10.05
N ILE A 114 8.23 14.42 -10.23
CA ILE A 114 7.48 13.73 -11.28
C ILE A 114 6.80 14.73 -12.24
N SER A 115 7.05 14.58 -13.52
CA SER A 115 6.48 15.44 -14.55
C SER A 115 5.06 15.04 -14.93
N GLN A 116 4.28 15.98 -15.51
CA GLN A 116 2.96 15.68 -16.05
C GLN A 116 2.99 14.63 -17.18
N LYS A 117 4.10 14.55 -17.92
CA LYS A 117 4.30 13.53 -18.97
C LYS A 117 4.41 12.14 -18.36
N GLU A 118 5.15 11.98 -17.27
CA GLU A 118 5.28 10.73 -16.53
C GLU A 118 3.96 10.31 -15.89
N LEU A 119 3.25 11.23 -15.24
CA LEU A 119 1.91 10.95 -14.70
C LEU A 119 0.93 10.47 -15.78
N LYS A 120 0.95 11.11 -16.95
CA LYS A 120 0.12 10.69 -18.10
C LYS A 120 0.53 9.31 -18.62
N PHE A 121 1.80 8.96 -18.58
CA PHE A 121 2.28 7.62 -18.92
C PHE A 121 1.80 6.61 -17.86
N LEU A 122 2.06 6.86 -16.58
CA LEU A 122 1.69 5.98 -15.48
C LEU A 122 0.18 5.69 -15.44
N SER A 123 -0.66 6.69 -15.77
CA SER A 123 -2.11 6.49 -15.83
C SER A 123 -2.58 5.47 -16.87
N LYS A 124 -1.78 5.20 -17.91
CA LYS A 124 -2.06 4.20 -18.96
C LYS A 124 -1.58 2.80 -18.60
N VAL A 125 -0.57 2.71 -17.74
CA VAL A 125 0.08 1.43 -17.38
C VAL A 125 -0.91 0.38 -16.88
N PRO A 126 -1.88 0.67 -15.99
CA PRO A 126 -2.87 -0.33 -15.56
C PRO A 126 -3.67 -0.94 -16.71
N SER A 127 -4.03 -0.16 -17.72
CA SER A 127 -4.78 -0.66 -18.89
C SER A 127 -3.91 -1.54 -19.78
N LEU A 128 -2.65 -1.17 -19.97
CA LEU A 128 -1.69 -1.98 -20.74
C LEU A 128 -1.43 -3.32 -20.05
N ILE A 129 -1.18 -3.30 -18.75
CA ILE A 129 -0.99 -4.51 -17.94
C ILE A 129 -2.24 -5.37 -17.98
N ASN A 130 -3.43 -4.78 -17.87
CA ASN A 130 -4.70 -5.50 -17.89
C ASN A 130 -4.89 -6.28 -19.19
N THR A 131 -4.66 -5.63 -20.32
CA THR A 131 -4.77 -6.27 -21.64
C THR A 131 -3.80 -7.43 -21.78
N ARG A 132 -2.53 -7.21 -21.44
CA ARG A 132 -1.50 -8.25 -21.51
C ARG A 132 -1.80 -9.41 -20.57
N PHE A 133 -2.17 -9.12 -19.31
CA PHE A 133 -2.54 -10.13 -18.32
C PHE A 133 -3.68 -11.02 -18.81
N LYS A 134 -4.78 -10.44 -19.31
CA LYS A 134 -5.92 -11.21 -19.82
C LYS A 134 -5.53 -12.10 -21.00
N ASN A 135 -4.69 -11.61 -21.91
CA ASN A 135 -4.22 -12.40 -23.04
C ASN A 135 -3.36 -13.59 -22.59
N ILE A 136 -2.48 -13.40 -21.61
CA ILE A 136 -1.66 -14.49 -21.05
C ILE A 136 -2.55 -15.54 -20.39
N ILE A 137 -3.51 -15.11 -19.55
CA ILE A 137 -4.41 -16.03 -18.86
C ILE A 137 -5.24 -16.82 -19.86
N LYS A 138 -5.82 -16.20 -20.89
CA LYS A 138 -6.58 -16.90 -21.93
C LYS A 138 -5.74 -17.96 -22.65
N ARG A 139 -4.49 -17.68 -22.92
CA ARG A 139 -3.60 -18.63 -23.58
C ARG A 139 -3.22 -19.81 -22.68
N LEU A 140 -2.94 -19.56 -21.43
CA LEU A 140 -2.54 -20.60 -20.46
C LEU A 140 -3.72 -21.42 -19.94
N PHE A 141 -4.90 -20.85 -19.96
CA PHE A 141 -6.13 -21.45 -19.46
C PHE A 141 -7.29 -21.27 -20.47
N PRO A 142 -7.21 -21.95 -21.64
CA PRO A 142 -8.16 -21.71 -22.75
C PRO A 142 -9.62 -22.00 -22.37
N ASN A 143 -9.85 -22.87 -21.38
CA ASN A 143 -11.18 -23.24 -20.91
C ASN A 143 -11.67 -22.36 -19.73
N MET A 144 -10.90 -21.36 -19.32
CA MET A 144 -11.33 -20.46 -18.23
C MET A 144 -12.39 -19.47 -18.72
N GLU A 145 -13.48 -19.37 -17.98
CA GLU A 145 -14.56 -18.44 -18.29
C GLU A 145 -14.06 -16.99 -18.27
N GLN A 146 -14.56 -16.18 -19.20
CA GLN A 146 -14.20 -14.76 -19.29
C GLN A 146 -14.44 -14.01 -17.96
N LYS A 147 -15.55 -14.31 -17.27
CA LYS A 147 -15.91 -13.74 -15.97
C LYS A 147 -14.83 -14.00 -14.92
N THR A 148 -14.28 -15.19 -14.89
CA THR A 148 -13.19 -15.58 -13.97
C THR A 148 -11.90 -14.82 -14.31
N ILE A 149 -11.57 -14.70 -15.60
CA ILE A 149 -10.41 -13.91 -16.06
C ILE A 149 -10.55 -12.45 -15.64
N ASP A 150 -11.74 -11.87 -15.83
CA ASP A 150 -12.02 -10.48 -15.47
C ASP A 150 -11.91 -10.24 -13.95
N TYR A 151 -12.39 -11.17 -13.15
CA TYR A 151 -12.25 -11.15 -11.70
C TYR A 151 -10.78 -11.15 -11.27
N HIS A 152 -9.98 -12.14 -11.72
CA HIS A 152 -8.57 -12.22 -11.38
C HIS A 152 -7.78 -11.00 -11.86
N SER A 153 -8.12 -10.47 -13.02
CA SER A 153 -7.52 -9.25 -13.52
C SER A 153 -7.83 -8.05 -12.62
N SER A 154 -9.07 -7.90 -12.19
CA SER A 154 -9.50 -6.76 -11.37
C SER A 154 -8.82 -6.71 -10.00
N ILE A 155 -8.61 -7.87 -9.36
CA ILE A 155 -7.97 -7.95 -8.05
C ILE A 155 -6.45 -7.97 -8.11
N SER A 156 -5.87 -8.38 -9.25
CA SER A 156 -4.40 -8.43 -9.42
C SER A 156 -3.79 -7.08 -9.77
N ILE A 157 -4.51 -6.22 -10.49
CA ILE A 157 -3.96 -4.96 -10.97
C ILE A 157 -4.22 -3.84 -9.96
N CYS A 158 -3.16 -3.39 -9.32
CA CYS A 158 -3.19 -2.24 -8.42
C CYS A 158 -3.07 -0.95 -9.24
N ARG A 159 -4.16 -0.16 -9.27
CA ARG A 159 -4.27 1.09 -10.04
C ARG A 159 -3.79 2.28 -9.22
N THR A 160 -2.59 2.18 -8.67
CA THR A 160 -1.97 3.27 -7.93
C THR A 160 -1.47 4.35 -8.90
N LYS A 161 -1.51 5.62 -8.46
CA LYS A 161 -1.20 6.77 -9.31
C LYS A 161 0.27 6.83 -9.72
N PHE A 162 1.16 6.56 -8.77
CA PHE A 162 2.60 6.71 -8.95
C PHE A 162 3.34 5.39 -9.14
N SER A 163 2.77 4.29 -8.67
CA SER A 163 3.40 2.96 -8.73
C SER A 163 2.39 1.88 -9.13
N PRO A 164 1.79 1.95 -10.34
CA PRO A 164 0.89 0.91 -10.78
C PRO A 164 1.61 -0.43 -10.81
N THR A 165 1.05 -1.42 -10.12
CA THR A 165 1.67 -2.73 -9.92
C THR A 165 0.70 -3.86 -10.22
N ILE A 166 1.24 -5.07 -10.36
CA ILE A 166 0.46 -6.30 -10.47
C ILE A 166 0.80 -7.23 -9.32
N ASN A 167 -0.23 -7.74 -8.65
CA ASN A 167 -0.12 -8.74 -7.60
C ASN A 167 -0.63 -10.09 -8.10
N PHE A 168 0.24 -11.10 -8.14
CA PHE A 168 -0.08 -12.42 -8.66
C PHE A 168 -0.70 -13.37 -7.64
N ASN A 169 -0.92 -12.95 -6.39
CA ASN A 169 -1.37 -13.87 -5.34
C ASN A 169 -2.66 -14.61 -5.71
N SER A 170 -3.64 -13.90 -6.30
CA SER A 170 -4.89 -14.53 -6.73
C SER A 170 -4.71 -15.54 -7.85
N LEU A 171 -3.79 -15.26 -8.77
CA LEU A 171 -3.47 -16.15 -9.88
C LEU A 171 -2.66 -17.35 -9.41
N PHE A 172 -1.75 -17.17 -8.46
CA PHE A 172 -1.00 -18.27 -7.87
C PHE A 172 -1.87 -19.24 -7.09
N GLU A 173 -3.04 -18.84 -6.61
CA GLU A 173 -4.03 -19.76 -6.04
C GLU A 173 -4.55 -20.74 -7.10
N ILE A 174 -4.79 -20.29 -8.35
CA ILE A 174 -5.27 -21.14 -9.45
C ILE A 174 -4.20 -22.14 -9.88
N VAL A 175 -2.94 -21.71 -9.93
CA VAL A 175 -1.81 -22.54 -10.36
C VAL A 175 -1.02 -23.12 -9.17
N ARG A 176 -1.68 -23.28 -8.03
CA ARG A 176 -1.04 -23.66 -6.77
C ARG A 176 -0.16 -24.90 -6.89
N ASN A 177 -0.59 -25.85 -7.69
CA ASN A 177 0.09 -27.13 -7.89
C ASN A 177 0.78 -27.26 -9.26
N ASP A 178 0.80 -26.18 -10.06
CA ASP A 178 1.38 -26.15 -11.41
C ASP A 178 2.53 -25.15 -11.44
N TRP A 179 3.71 -25.61 -11.06
CA TRP A 179 4.92 -24.79 -11.00
C TRP A 179 5.34 -24.27 -12.39
N GLU A 180 5.17 -25.06 -13.45
CA GLU A 180 5.54 -24.65 -14.79
C GLU A 180 4.72 -23.44 -15.25
N LYS A 181 3.40 -23.48 -15.06
CA LYS A 181 2.54 -22.33 -15.37
C LYS A 181 2.87 -21.11 -14.52
N ARG A 182 3.23 -21.28 -13.24
CA ARG A 182 3.66 -20.16 -12.39
C ARG A 182 4.89 -19.46 -12.98
N VAL A 183 5.91 -20.24 -13.39
CA VAL A 183 7.14 -19.70 -13.98
C VAL A 183 6.85 -19.01 -15.31
N ILE A 184 6.00 -19.61 -16.17
CA ILE A 184 5.62 -19.01 -17.45
C ILE A 184 4.93 -17.66 -17.23
N ILE A 185 3.91 -17.59 -16.36
CA ILE A 185 3.20 -16.37 -16.04
C ILE A 185 4.16 -15.28 -15.55
N GLN A 186 5.06 -15.64 -14.63
CA GLN A 186 6.02 -14.72 -14.07
C GLN A 186 6.97 -14.17 -15.15
N LYS A 187 7.52 -15.03 -16.00
CA LYS A 187 8.42 -14.60 -17.09
C LYS A 187 7.74 -13.69 -18.10
N GLU A 188 6.53 -14.03 -18.53
CA GLU A 188 5.83 -13.27 -19.57
C GLU A 188 5.28 -11.92 -19.11
N LEU A 189 5.08 -11.74 -17.83
CA LEU A 189 4.64 -10.46 -17.28
C LEU A 189 5.82 -9.54 -16.90
N HIS A 190 7.02 -10.09 -16.75
CA HIS A 190 8.25 -9.31 -16.57
C HIS A 190 8.94 -8.91 -17.88
N SER A 191 8.57 -9.50 -19.01
CA SER A 191 9.06 -9.16 -20.35
C SER A 191 8.23 -8.05 -21.01
#